data_3e2535bd98d38e38777ffb6d9d708bdc
#
_entry.id   3e2535bd98d38e38777ffb6d9d708bdc
#
_cell.length_a   1.000
_cell.length_b   1.000
_cell.length_c   1.000
_cell.angle_alpha   90.00
_cell.angle_beta   90.00
_cell.angle_gamma   90.00
#
_symmetry.space_group_name_H-M   'P 1'
#
loop_
_entity.id
_entity.type
_entity.pdbx_description
1 polymer ?
#
loop_
_entity_poly.entity_id
_entity_poly.type
_entity_poly.pdbx_seq_one_letter_code
_entity_poly.pdbx_strand_id
1 'polypeptide(L)'
;MDKREAIDKVKTYKALVKEYFPVEKVYLFGSYAKDSFREDSDIDVAVVVNHIEGDFFSIHPLLWKLRRQIDDRIEPVLIERDSDVSDFLGEISKYGIEIV
;
A
#
# COMPACT_ATOMS: atom_id res chain seq x y z
N MET A 1 10.06 13.89 -6.47
CA MET A 1 8.71 13.43 -6.82
C MET A 1 7.70 14.14 -5.95
N ASP A 2 6.65 14.70 -6.53
CA ASP A 2 5.61 15.36 -5.75
C ASP A 2 4.52 14.39 -5.30
N LYS A 3 3.60 14.89 -4.48
CA LYS A 3 2.52 14.07 -3.91
C LYS A 3 1.60 13.48 -4.99
N ARG A 4 1.32 14.26 -6.03
CA ARG A 4 0.45 13.82 -7.14
C ARG A 4 1.09 12.67 -7.90
N GLU A 5 2.38 12.75 -8.17
CA GLU A 5 3.10 11.66 -8.82
C GLU A 5 3.09 10.40 -7.95
N ALA A 6 3.27 10.55 -6.64
CA ALA A 6 3.20 9.44 -5.72
C ALA A 6 1.82 8.77 -5.76
N ILE A 7 0.75 9.58 -5.72
CA ILE A 7 -0.62 9.08 -5.80
C ILE A 7 -0.84 8.34 -7.13
N ASP A 8 -0.41 8.90 -8.25
CA ASP A 8 -0.57 8.27 -9.56
C ASP A 8 0.17 6.92 -9.62
N LYS A 9 1.36 6.85 -9.06
CA LYS A 9 2.11 5.60 -9.01
C LYS A 9 1.42 4.55 -8.15
N VAL A 10 0.83 4.96 -7.02
CA VAL A 10 0.09 4.03 -6.16
C VAL A 10 -1.18 3.56 -6.84
N LYS A 11 -1.85 4.40 -7.63
CA LYS A 11 -3.02 3.97 -8.43
C LYS A 11 -2.63 2.88 -9.42
N THR A 12 -1.51 3.06 -10.11
CA THR A 12 -1.00 2.05 -11.05
C THR A 12 -0.63 0.77 -10.32
N TYR A 13 0.01 0.90 -9.16
CA TYR A 13 0.38 -0.24 -8.32
C TYR A 13 -0.85 -1.01 -7.85
N LYS A 14 -1.89 -0.30 -7.40
CA LYS A 14 -3.16 -0.93 -6.99
C LYS A 14 -3.77 -1.76 -8.13
N ALA A 15 -3.82 -1.19 -9.33
CA ALA A 15 -4.36 -1.89 -10.49
C ALA A 15 -3.56 -3.16 -10.79
N LEU A 16 -2.23 -3.10 -10.69
CA LEU A 16 -1.37 -4.25 -10.90
C LEU A 16 -1.59 -5.33 -9.84
N VAL A 17 -1.63 -4.96 -8.57
CA VAL A 17 -1.82 -5.90 -7.46
C VAL A 17 -3.17 -6.62 -7.57
N LYS A 18 -4.21 -5.90 -7.97
CA LYS A 18 -5.56 -6.48 -8.13
C LYS A 18 -5.65 -7.57 -9.18
N GLU A 19 -4.70 -7.64 -10.10
CA GLU A 19 -4.63 -8.72 -11.09
C GLU A 19 -4.20 -10.04 -10.47
N TYR A 20 -3.59 -10.02 -9.29
CA TYR A 20 -3.03 -11.21 -8.64
C TYR A 20 -3.87 -11.73 -7.48
N PHE A 21 -4.55 -10.84 -6.75
CA PHE A 21 -5.42 -11.26 -5.65
C PHE A 21 -6.43 -10.16 -5.31
N PRO A 22 -7.53 -10.51 -4.61
CA PRO A 22 -8.55 -9.52 -4.23
C PRO A 22 -7.99 -8.51 -3.24
N VAL A 23 -8.15 -7.23 -3.55
CA VAL A 23 -7.76 -6.11 -2.68
C VAL A 23 -9.00 -5.33 -2.31
N GLU A 24 -9.21 -5.08 -1.03
CA GLU A 24 -10.33 -4.31 -0.54
C GLU A 24 -10.06 -2.81 -0.67
N LYS A 25 -8.94 -2.34 -0.13
CA LYS A 25 -8.55 -0.93 -0.16
C LYS A 25 -7.03 -0.79 -0.26
N VAL A 26 -6.59 0.35 -0.76
CA VAL A 26 -5.19 0.74 -0.76
C VAL A 26 -5.08 2.16 -0.25
N TYR A 27 -4.13 2.40 0.64
CA TYR A 27 -3.86 3.72 1.20
C TYR A 27 -2.42 4.14 0.94
N LEU A 28 -2.24 5.41 0.63
CA LEU A 28 -0.94 6.06 0.72
C LEU A 28 -0.82 6.65 2.12
N PHE A 29 0.22 6.28 2.86
CA PHE A 29 0.43 6.79 4.21
C PHE A 29 1.87 7.26 4.41
N GLY A 30 2.25 7.57 5.64
CA GLY A 30 3.59 8.02 5.94
C GLY A 30 3.85 9.45 5.46
N SER A 31 5.08 9.73 5.03
CA SER A 31 5.53 11.10 4.75
C SER A 31 4.74 11.78 3.64
N TYR A 32 4.36 11.06 2.58
CA TYR A 32 3.58 11.66 1.50
C TYR A 32 2.17 12.05 1.94
N ALA A 33 1.54 11.26 2.79
CA ALA A 33 0.22 11.58 3.31
C ALA A 33 0.25 12.74 4.29
N LYS A 34 1.34 12.88 5.03
CA LYS A 34 1.52 13.92 6.05
C LYS A 34 2.16 15.20 5.51
N ASP A 35 2.45 15.26 4.23
CA ASP A 35 3.13 16.39 3.58
C ASP A 35 4.51 16.67 4.15
N SER A 36 5.17 15.69 4.73
CA SER A 36 6.53 15.78 5.26
C SER A 36 7.55 15.05 4.37
N PHE A 37 7.17 14.76 3.14
CA PHE A 37 8.03 14.02 2.21
C PHE A 37 9.17 14.90 1.68
N ARG A 38 10.24 14.20 1.28
CA ARG A 38 11.39 14.77 0.60
C ARG A 38 11.51 14.11 -0.76
N GLU A 39 12.42 14.60 -1.59
CA GLU A 39 12.61 14.09 -2.95
C GLU A 39 12.91 12.59 -2.98
N ASP A 40 13.64 12.09 -1.99
CA ASP A 40 14.06 10.69 -1.89
C ASP A 40 13.21 9.87 -0.91
N SER A 41 12.07 10.40 -0.47
CA SER A 41 11.20 9.69 0.48
C SER A 41 10.62 8.42 -0.12
N ASP A 42 10.48 7.40 0.75
CA ASP A 42 9.78 6.17 0.39
C ASP A 42 8.28 6.43 0.22
N ILE A 43 7.64 5.60 -0.59
CA ILE A 43 6.20 5.67 -0.82
C ILE A 43 5.56 4.55 0.01
N ASP A 44 5.03 4.90 1.17
CA ASP A 44 4.41 3.94 2.08
C ASP A 44 2.99 3.62 1.62
N VAL A 45 2.76 2.34 1.31
CA VAL A 45 1.49 1.87 0.75
C VAL A 45 0.92 0.76 1.62
N ALA A 46 -0.31 0.92 2.07
CA ALA A 46 -1.03 -0.13 2.78
C ALA A 46 -1.98 -0.83 1.80
N VAL A 47 -1.81 -2.12 1.65
CA VAL A 47 -2.69 -2.97 0.84
C VAL A 47 -3.57 -3.75 1.81
N VAL A 48 -4.86 -3.43 1.82
CA VAL A 48 -5.83 -4.01 2.75
C VAL A 48 -6.60 -5.11 2.04
N VAL A 49 -6.58 -6.29 2.63
CA VAL A 49 -7.37 -7.44 2.18
C VAL A 49 -8.31 -7.84 3.31
N ASN A 50 -9.46 -8.40 2.96
CA ASN A 50 -10.45 -8.78 3.96
C ASN A 50 -10.03 -10.04 4.70
N HIS A 51 -9.68 -11.07 3.94
CA HIS A 51 -9.24 -12.34 4.46
C HIS A 51 -8.25 -12.97 3.49
N ILE A 52 -7.14 -13.49 4.01
CA ILE A 52 -6.15 -14.17 3.18
C ILE A 52 -6.46 -15.66 3.20
N GLU A 53 -6.92 -16.16 2.05
CA GLU A 53 -7.06 -17.59 1.84
C GLU A 53 -5.73 -18.12 1.33
N GLY A 54 -5.12 -19.01 2.12
CA GLY A 54 -3.85 -19.59 1.75
C GLY A 54 -2.69 -18.96 2.49
N ASP A 55 -1.58 -18.77 1.80
CA ASP A 55 -0.30 -18.48 2.42
C ASP A 55 0.04 -17.00 2.39
N PHE A 56 -0.05 -16.33 3.55
CA PHE A 56 0.42 -14.96 3.75
C PHE A 56 1.86 -14.78 3.25
N PHE A 57 2.71 -15.77 3.48
CA PHE A 57 4.12 -15.71 3.09
C PHE A 57 4.33 -15.73 1.58
N SER A 58 3.33 -16.15 0.81
CA SER A 58 3.39 -16.08 -0.66
C SER A 58 2.94 -14.72 -1.18
N ILE A 59 1.96 -14.11 -0.53
CA ILE A 59 1.39 -12.81 -0.96
C ILE A 59 2.32 -11.66 -0.64
N HIS A 60 2.90 -11.64 0.56
CA HIS A 60 3.74 -10.54 1.00
C HIS A 60 4.98 -10.34 0.09
N PRO A 61 5.76 -11.40 -0.24
CA PRO A 61 6.85 -11.24 -1.18
C PRO A 61 6.42 -10.82 -2.58
N LEU A 62 5.22 -11.22 -3.00
CA LEU A 62 4.68 -10.82 -4.30
C LEU A 62 4.48 -9.30 -4.37
N LEU A 63 3.98 -8.67 -3.31
CA LEU A 63 3.83 -7.22 -3.25
C LEU A 63 5.16 -6.51 -3.49
N TRP A 64 6.23 -6.99 -2.86
CA TRP A 64 7.57 -6.41 -3.00
C TRP A 64 8.16 -6.67 -4.39
N LYS A 65 7.83 -7.78 -5.00
CA LYS A 65 8.24 -8.08 -6.36
C LYS A 65 7.54 -7.17 -7.37
N LEU A 66 6.23 -6.98 -7.20
CA LEU A 66 5.43 -6.19 -8.13
C LEU A 66 5.79 -4.70 -8.12
N ARG A 67 6.22 -4.16 -6.98
CA ARG A 67 6.61 -2.75 -6.89
C ARG A 67 7.68 -2.35 -7.92
N ARG A 68 8.52 -3.31 -8.30
CA ARG A 68 9.62 -3.07 -9.25
C ARG A 68 9.13 -2.64 -10.62
N GLN A 69 7.91 -2.99 -10.97
CA GLN A 69 7.32 -2.59 -12.25
C GLN A 69 6.84 -1.14 -12.24
N ILE A 70 6.69 -0.55 -11.07
CA ILE A 70 6.17 0.81 -10.90
C ILE A 70 7.28 1.74 -10.39
N ASP A 71 7.74 1.52 -9.16
CA ASP A 71 8.79 2.33 -8.54
C ASP A 71 9.34 1.58 -7.32
N ASP A 72 10.66 1.45 -7.25
CA ASP A 72 11.33 0.74 -6.16
C ASP A 72 11.20 1.45 -4.81
N ARG A 73 10.73 2.69 -4.78
CA ARG A 73 10.48 3.42 -3.53
C ARG A 73 9.17 3.02 -2.87
N ILE A 74 8.31 2.26 -3.55
CA ILE A 74 7.07 1.76 -2.95
C ILE A 74 7.44 0.74 -1.86
N GLU A 75 6.98 1.00 -0.64
CA GLU A 75 7.12 0.08 0.49
C GLU A 75 5.73 -0.43 0.87
N PRO A 76 5.33 -1.60 0.35
CA PRO A 76 4.01 -2.12 0.62
C PRO A 76 3.93 -2.84 1.95
N VAL A 77 2.84 -2.59 2.67
CA VAL A 77 2.48 -3.30 3.89
C VAL A 77 1.16 -4.01 3.64
N LEU A 78 1.13 -5.31 3.87
CA LEU A 78 -0.09 -6.10 3.73
C LEU A 78 -0.84 -6.10 5.05
N ILE A 79 -2.11 -5.70 5.02
CA ILE A 79 -2.98 -5.68 6.19
C ILE A 79 -4.18 -6.57 5.93
N GLU A 80 -4.35 -7.59 6.76
CA GLU A 80 -5.53 -8.41 6.77
C GLU A 80 -6.51 -7.82 7.78
N ARG A 81 -7.65 -7.37 7.32
CA ARG A 81 -8.63 -6.66 8.17
C ARG A 81 -9.02 -7.47 9.40
N ASP A 82 -9.26 -8.76 9.21
CA ASP A 82 -9.73 -9.63 10.30
C ASP A 82 -8.67 -9.91 11.37
N SER A 83 -7.41 -9.63 11.09
CA SER A 83 -6.28 -9.94 11.97
C SER A 83 -5.48 -8.71 12.37
N ASP A 84 -6.04 -7.52 12.23
CA ASP A 84 -5.35 -6.27 12.55
C ASP A 84 -5.40 -5.98 14.06
N VAL A 85 -4.60 -6.72 14.81
CA VAL A 85 -4.61 -6.72 16.28
C VAL A 85 -4.15 -5.36 16.85
N SER A 86 -3.27 -4.67 16.17
CA SER A 86 -2.70 -3.40 16.63
C SER A 86 -3.52 -2.18 16.23
N ASP A 87 -4.64 -2.36 15.52
CA ASP A 87 -5.44 -1.29 14.93
C ASP A 87 -4.62 -0.36 14.03
N PHE A 88 -3.63 -0.91 13.36
CA PHE A 88 -2.80 -0.17 12.41
C PHE A 88 -3.63 0.37 11.26
N LEU A 89 -4.62 -0.41 10.81
CA LEU A 89 -5.55 0.01 9.77
C LEU A 89 -6.36 1.23 10.20
N GLY A 90 -6.79 1.30 11.46
CA GLY A 90 -7.50 2.45 12.00
C GLY A 90 -6.68 3.72 11.92
N GLU A 91 -5.40 3.66 12.26
CA GLU A 91 -4.49 4.81 12.13
C GLU A 91 -4.28 5.21 10.68
N ILE A 92 -4.05 4.23 9.81
CA ILE A 92 -3.84 4.49 8.38
C ILE A 92 -5.07 5.12 7.76
N SER A 93 -6.27 4.62 8.05
CA SER A 93 -7.50 5.18 7.49
C SER A 93 -7.77 6.59 7.99
N LYS A 94 -7.27 6.94 9.16
CA LYS A 94 -7.46 8.26 9.75
C LYS A 94 -6.51 9.31 9.14
N TYR A 95 -5.26 8.95 8.92
CA TYR A 95 -4.22 9.88 8.47
C TYR A 95 -3.76 9.65 7.04
N GLY A 96 -4.02 8.50 6.48
CA GLY A 96 -3.63 8.16 5.11
C GLY A 96 -4.62 8.65 4.07
N ILE A 97 -4.23 8.50 2.82
CA ILE A 97 -5.06 8.85 1.67
C ILE A 97 -5.53 7.56 1.01
N GLU A 98 -6.83 7.37 0.96
CA GLU A 98 -7.39 6.21 0.26
C GLU A 98 -7.21 6.41 -1.24
N ILE A 99 -6.66 5.41 -1.89
CA ILE A 99 -6.43 5.42 -3.34
C ILE A 99 -7.62 4.74 -4.02
N VAL A 100 -8.41 5.53 -4.71
CA VAL A 100 -9.62 5.07 -5.41
C VAL A 100 -9.40 4.78 -6.89
#